data_614b03bd8b889d40932704307237069a
#
_entry.id   614b03bd8b889d40932704307237069a
#
_cell.length_a   1.000
_cell.length_b   1.000
_cell.length_c   1.000
_cell.angle_alpha   90.00
_cell.angle_beta   90.00
_cell.angle_gamma   90.00
#
_symmetry.space_group_name_H-M   'P 1'
#
loop_
_entity.id
_entity.type
_entity.pdbx_description
1 polymer ?
#
loop_
_entity_poly.entity_id
_entity_poly.type
_entity_poly.pdbx_seq_one_letter_code
_entity_poly.pdbx_strand_id
1 'polypeptide(L)'
;MQGLIILTVQARVPSLKPAACDPSTPCHEVGGGKAAMLFAGLYLVALGVGGIKGSLPAHGAEQFDEATPSGRKQRSTFFNYFVFCLSCGGLIAVTFVVWIEDNKGWEWGFGISTISIVLSIPVFLAGSATYRSKIPSGSPLTTIFKVKIITYNY
;
A
#
# COMPACT_ATOMS: atom_id res chain seq x y z
N MET A 1 2.05 -0.30 7.59
CA MET A 1 1.95 -1.32 8.66
C MET A 1 1.06 -0.90 9.82
N GLN A 2 1.31 0.26 10.45
CA GLN A 2 0.54 0.70 11.64
C GLN A 2 -0.97 0.70 11.42
N GLY A 3 -1.47 1.19 10.29
CA GLY A 3 -2.90 1.22 9.99
C GLY A 3 -3.54 -0.17 9.96
N LEU A 4 -2.89 -1.16 9.34
CA LEU A 4 -3.40 -2.54 9.32
C LEU A 4 -3.37 -3.20 10.70
N ILE A 5 -2.36 -2.91 11.52
CA ILE A 5 -2.30 -3.40 12.89
C ILE A 5 -3.48 -2.83 13.69
N ILE A 6 -3.73 -1.52 13.57
CA ILE A 6 -4.87 -0.86 14.25
C ILE A 6 -6.19 -1.52 13.85
N LEU A 7 -6.41 -1.73 12.54
CA LEU A 7 -7.63 -2.37 12.03
C LEU A 7 -7.75 -3.82 12.50
N THR A 8 -6.65 -4.56 12.51
CA THR A 8 -6.64 -5.96 12.99
C THR A 8 -6.97 -6.02 14.49
N VAL A 9 -6.41 -5.13 15.29
CA VAL A 9 -6.69 -5.04 16.73
C VAL A 9 -8.15 -4.67 16.96
N GLN A 10 -8.67 -3.68 16.24
CA GLN A 10 -10.06 -3.27 16.34
C GLN A 10 -11.03 -4.40 15.95
N ALA A 11 -10.69 -5.16 14.90
CA ALA A 11 -11.50 -6.28 14.45
C ALA A 11 -11.47 -7.48 15.42
N ARG A 12 -10.37 -7.65 16.18
CA ARG A 12 -10.21 -8.76 17.13
C ARG A 12 -10.77 -8.49 18.51
N VAL A 13 -10.65 -7.26 19.00
CA VAL A 13 -11.02 -6.91 20.38
C VAL A 13 -12.53 -6.67 20.47
N PRO A 14 -13.30 -7.49 21.24
CA PRO A 14 -14.76 -7.36 21.30
C PRO A 14 -15.25 -5.99 21.78
N SER A 15 -14.51 -5.33 22.69
CA SER A 15 -14.87 -4.01 23.19
C SER A 15 -14.74 -2.90 22.15
N LEU A 16 -13.91 -3.10 21.12
CA LEU A 16 -13.68 -2.15 20.01
C LEU A 16 -14.52 -2.48 18.78
N LYS A 17 -15.08 -3.68 18.70
CA LYS A 17 -16.02 -4.04 17.62
C LYS A 17 -17.28 -3.18 17.68
N PRO A 18 -17.84 -2.79 16.52
CA PRO A 18 -19.20 -2.31 16.44
C PRO A 18 -20.16 -3.39 16.95
N ALA A 19 -21.27 -2.98 17.53
CA ALA A 19 -22.33 -3.91 17.89
C ALA A 19 -22.86 -4.60 16.62
N ALA A 20 -23.05 -5.92 16.68
CA ALA A 20 -23.67 -6.64 15.57
C ALA A 20 -25.09 -6.13 15.38
N CYS A 21 -25.48 -5.86 14.14
CA CYS A 21 -26.86 -5.53 13.82
C CYS A 21 -27.72 -6.79 13.88
N ASP A 22 -28.72 -6.80 14.73
CA ASP A 22 -29.73 -7.83 14.76
C ASP A 22 -30.89 -7.42 13.81
N PRO A 23 -31.44 -8.33 12.98
CA PRO A 23 -32.58 -8.02 12.12
C PRO A 23 -33.80 -7.42 12.82
N SER A 24 -33.89 -7.61 14.14
CA SER A 24 -34.98 -7.15 14.98
C SER A 24 -34.80 -5.75 15.60
N THR A 25 -33.61 -5.15 15.51
CA THR A 25 -33.33 -3.85 16.13
C THR A 25 -32.67 -2.91 15.12
N PRO A 26 -33.02 -1.59 15.12
CA PRO A 26 -32.34 -0.64 14.25
C PRO A 26 -30.87 -0.57 14.59
N CYS A 27 -30.01 -0.69 13.56
CA CYS A 27 -28.57 -0.58 13.73
C CYS A 27 -28.19 0.78 14.26
N HIS A 28 -27.52 0.83 15.41
CA HIS A 28 -26.94 2.06 15.93
C HIS A 28 -25.71 2.44 15.14
N GLU A 29 -25.61 3.68 14.73
CA GLU A 29 -24.42 4.22 14.09
C GLU A 29 -23.20 4.06 15.01
N VAL A 30 -22.09 3.62 14.41
CA VAL A 30 -20.83 3.51 15.12
C VAL A 30 -20.27 4.90 15.35
N GLY A 31 -20.51 5.45 16.54
CA GLY A 31 -20.04 6.79 16.90
C GLY A 31 -18.81 6.78 17.80
N GLY A 32 -18.28 7.98 18.04
CA GLY A 32 -17.23 8.22 19.02
C GLY A 32 -15.89 7.60 18.69
N GLY A 33 -15.19 7.11 19.73
CA GLY A 33 -13.83 6.59 19.61
C GLY A 33 -13.66 5.40 18.69
N LYS A 34 -14.67 4.54 18.54
CA LYS A 34 -14.63 3.36 17.65
C LYS A 34 -14.60 3.77 16.18
N ALA A 35 -15.40 4.75 15.78
CA ALA A 35 -15.40 5.31 14.44
C ALA A 35 -14.07 6.03 14.15
N ALA A 36 -13.60 6.84 15.10
CA ALA A 36 -12.33 7.55 14.96
C ALA A 36 -11.14 6.57 14.75
N MET A 37 -11.10 5.46 15.49
CA MET A 37 -10.07 4.44 15.35
C MET A 37 -10.12 3.74 13.97
N LEU A 38 -11.32 3.43 13.48
CA LEU A 38 -11.52 2.85 12.16
C LEU A 38 -11.01 3.79 11.06
N PHE A 39 -11.45 5.04 11.07
CA PHE A 39 -11.04 6.02 10.07
C PHE A 39 -9.55 6.32 10.13
N ALA A 40 -8.97 6.46 11.34
CA ALA A 40 -7.54 6.63 11.50
C ALA A 40 -6.75 5.45 10.90
N GLY A 41 -7.19 4.21 11.15
CA GLY A 41 -6.61 3.01 10.56
C GLY A 41 -6.67 3.03 9.03
N LEU A 42 -7.84 3.34 8.46
CA LEU A 42 -8.04 3.42 7.01
C LEU A 42 -7.18 4.52 6.37
N TYR A 43 -7.13 5.73 6.94
CA TYR A 43 -6.28 6.80 6.42
C TYR A 43 -4.79 6.46 6.48
N LEU A 44 -4.33 5.81 7.55
CA LEU A 44 -2.94 5.35 7.65
C LEU A 44 -2.62 4.27 6.61
N VAL A 45 -3.55 3.36 6.32
CA VAL A 45 -3.40 2.38 5.24
C VAL A 45 -3.34 3.09 3.89
N ALA A 46 -4.26 4.03 3.63
CA ALA A 46 -4.31 4.78 2.37
C ALA A 46 -3.01 5.56 2.12
N LEU A 47 -2.48 6.24 3.13
CA LEU A 47 -1.20 6.95 3.06
C LEU A 47 -0.04 6.00 2.77
N GLY A 48 0.00 4.85 3.46
CA GLY A 48 1.02 3.83 3.23
C GLY A 48 0.97 3.25 1.83
N VAL A 49 -0.21 2.91 1.33
CA VAL A 49 -0.41 2.40 -0.04
C VAL A 49 -0.04 3.45 -1.08
N GLY A 50 -0.42 4.71 -0.86
CA GLY A 50 -0.05 5.83 -1.73
C GLY A 50 1.47 6.00 -1.85
N GLY A 51 2.18 5.95 -0.72
CA GLY A 51 3.64 5.99 -0.68
C GLY A 51 4.28 4.83 -1.45
N ILE A 52 3.84 3.61 -1.22
CA ILE A 52 4.37 2.42 -1.91
C ILE A 52 4.09 2.49 -3.41
N LYS A 53 2.87 2.83 -3.82
CA LYS A 53 2.50 2.94 -5.25
C LYS A 53 3.31 4.01 -5.98
N GLY A 54 3.68 5.10 -5.30
CA GLY A 54 4.51 6.15 -5.88
C GLY A 54 5.99 5.81 -5.94
N SER A 55 6.54 5.22 -4.89
CA SER A 55 7.98 5.00 -4.75
C SER A 55 8.48 3.69 -5.39
N LEU A 56 7.70 2.62 -5.33
CA LEU A 56 8.16 1.29 -5.75
C LEU A 56 8.45 1.19 -7.26
N PRO A 57 7.58 1.69 -8.17
CA PRO A 57 7.88 1.71 -9.60
C PRO A 57 9.09 2.59 -9.94
N ALA A 58 9.23 3.74 -9.27
CA ALA A 58 10.36 4.64 -9.47
C ALA A 58 11.67 3.97 -9.05
N HIS A 59 11.70 3.37 -7.85
CA HIS A 59 12.85 2.62 -7.35
C HIS A 59 13.23 1.45 -8.28
N GLY A 60 12.25 0.71 -8.79
CA GLY A 60 12.49 -0.36 -9.76
C GLY A 60 13.04 0.15 -11.09
N ALA A 61 12.54 1.28 -11.59
CA ALA A 61 13.03 1.89 -12.82
C ALA A 61 14.49 2.34 -12.72
N GLU A 62 14.91 2.86 -11.57
CA GLU A 62 16.28 3.34 -11.32
C GLU A 62 17.34 2.24 -11.29
N GLN A 63 16.93 0.97 -11.20
CA GLN A 63 17.87 -0.17 -11.27
C GLN A 63 18.48 -0.36 -12.67
N PHE A 64 17.86 0.20 -13.71
CA PHE A 64 18.26 0.05 -15.11
C PHE A 64 18.97 1.29 -15.64
N ASP A 65 19.96 1.08 -16.49
CA ASP A 65 20.69 2.17 -17.15
C ASP A 65 19.94 2.63 -18.40
N GLU A 66 19.36 3.80 -18.36
CA GLU A 66 18.61 4.40 -19.49
C GLU A 66 19.51 4.85 -20.65
N ALA A 67 20.81 5.03 -20.41
CA ALA A 67 21.75 5.46 -21.44
C ALA A 67 21.97 4.37 -22.50
N THR A 68 21.81 3.10 -22.13
CA THR A 68 22.04 1.96 -23.01
C THR A 68 20.75 1.42 -23.64
N PRO A 69 20.75 0.99 -24.93
CA PRO A 69 19.59 0.36 -25.56
C PRO A 69 19.14 -0.91 -24.80
N SER A 70 20.08 -1.68 -24.27
CA SER A 70 19.82 -2.87 -23.46
C SER A 70 19.11 -2.52 -22.16
N GLY A 71 19.57 -1.49 -21.45
CA GLY A 71 18.95 -1.05 -20.20
C GLY A 71 17.52 -0.56 -20.38
N ARG A 72 17.24 0.18 -21.47
CA ARG A 72 15.86 0.58 -21.82
C ARG A 72 14.95 -0.61 -22.08
N LYS A 73 15.44 -1.64 -22.78
CA LYS A 73 14.69 -2.88 -23.00
C LYS A 73 14.42 -3.63 -21.71
N GLN A 74 15.41 -3.77 -20.85
CA GLN A 74 15.26 -4.42 -19.54
C GLN A 74 14.26 -3.68 -18.65
N ARG A 75 14.29 -2.34 -18.63
CA ARG A 75 13.32 -1.51 -17.91
C ARG A 75 11.89 -1.75 -18.41
N SER A 76 11.67 -1.77 -19.74
CA SER A 76 10.36 -2.06 -20.32
C SER A 76 9.87 -3.46 -19.92
N THR A 77 10.74 -4.46 -19.98
CA THR A 77 10.43 -5.83 -19.56
C THR A 77 10.08 -5.88 -18.07
N PHE A 78 10.84 -5.18 -17.22
CA PHE A 78 10.55 -5.08 -15.78
C PHE A 78 9.14 -4.54 -15.51
N PHE A 79 8.75 -3.45 -16.18
CA PHE A 79 7.41 -2.88 -15.99
C PHE A 79 6.30 -3.84 -16.41
N ASN A 80 6.48 -4.60 -17.48
CA ASN A 80 5.51 -5.60 -17.91
C ASN A 80 5.33 -6.69 -16.84
N TYR A 81 6.42 -7.22 -16.30
CA TYR A 81 6.36 -8.18 -15.20
C TYR A 81 5.79 -7.57 -13.91
N PHE A 82 6.16 -6.33 -13.61
CA PHE A 82 5.64 -5.62 -12.43
C PHE A 82 4.11 -5.47 -12.50
N VAL A 83 3.58 -5.00 -13.62
CA VAL A 83 2.12 -4.85 -13.82
C VAL A 83 1.42 -6.22 -13.82
N PHE A 84 2.02 -7.23 -14.44
CA PHE A 84 1.49 -8.59 -14.42
C PHE A 84 1.39 -9.15 -12.99
N CYS A 85 2.46 -9.06 -12.21
CA CYS A 85 2.45 -9.50 -10.82
C CYS A 85 1.45 -8.71 -9.95
N LEU A 86 1.34 -7.39 -10.18
CA LEU A 86 0.37 -6.55 -9.49
C LEU A 86 -1.06 -6.98 -9.80
N SER A 87 -1.36 -7.30 -11.05
CA SER A 87 -2.69 -7.78 -11.49
C SER A 87 -3.00 -9.16 -10.91
N CYS A 88 -2.05 -10.09 -10.94
CA CYS A 88 -2.21 -11.40 -10.31
C CYS A 88 -2.45 -11.29 -8.81
N GLY A 89 -1.67 -10.44 -8.12
CA GLY A 89 -1.83 -10.17 -6.69
C GLY A 89 -3.21 -9.57 -6.38
N GLY A 90 -3.68 -8.65 -7.23
CA GLY A 90 -5.02 -8.07 -7.14
C GLY A 90 -6.13 -9.12 -7.28
N LEU A 91 -6.02 -10.01 -8.26
CA LEU A 91 -6.95 -11.12 -8.45
C LEU A 91 -7.01 -12.04 -7.23
N ILE A 92 -5.85 -12.43 -6.70
CA ILE A 92 -5.76 -13.25 -5.49
C ILE A 92 -6.42 -12.54 -4.31
N ALA A 93 -6.12 -11.25 -4.12
CA ALA A 93 -6.69 -10.46 -3.04
C ALA A 93 -8.22 -10.39 -3.12
N VAL A 94 -8.77 -10.04 -4.28
CA VAL A 94 -10.23 -9.93 -4.46
C VAL A 94 -10.94 -11.27 -4.34
N THR A 95 -10.31 -12.36 -4.80
CA THR A 95 -10.97 -13.67 -4.79
C THR A 95 -10.85 -14.35 -3.43
N PHE A 96 -9.63 -14.49 -2.91
CA PHE A 96 -9.39 -15.29 -1.70
C PHE A 96 -9.52 -14.49 -0.41
N VAL A 97 -8.97 -13.28 -0.35
CA VAL A 97 -8.98 -12.51 0.90
C VAL A 97 -10.39 -12.00 1.18
N VAL A 98 -11.10 -11.49 0.17
CA VAL A 98 -12.50 -11.03 0.34
C VAL A 98 -13.39 -12.22 0.69
N TRP A 99 -13.21 -13.38 0.05
CA TRP A 99 -13.96 -14.59 0.41
C TRP A 99 -13.74 -15.00 1.88
N ILE A 100 -12.51 -14.89 2.39
CA ILE A 100 -12.21 -15.18 3.79
C ILE A 100 -12.86 -14.12 4.70
N GLU A 101 -12.85 -12.84 4.33
CA GLU A 101 -13.49 -11.75 5.08
C GLU A 101 -15.00 -12.01 5.23
N ASP A 102 -15.65 -12.42 4.17
CA ASP A 102 -17.09 -12.66 4.15
C ASP A 102 -17.49 -13.94 4.94
N ASN A 103 -16.67 -15.01 4.87
CA ASN A 103 -17.02 -16.31 5.46
C ASN A 103 -16.44 -16.52 6.87
N LYS A 104 -15.29 -15.92 7.20
CA LYS A 104 -14.58 -16.13 8.48
C LYS A 104 -14.51 -14.86 9.33
N GLY A 105 -14.81 -13.72 8.74
CA GLY A 105 -14.81 -12.42 9.40
C GLY A 105 -13.63 -11.54 9.05
N TRP A 106 -13.85 -10.25 9.17
CA TRP A 106 -12.91 -9.18 8.82
C TRP A 106 -11.55 -9.27 9.53
N GLU A 107 -11.53 -9.86 10.72
CA GLU A 107 -10.30 -10.07 11.50
C GLU A 107 -9.28 -10.93 10.77
N TRP A 108 -9.75 -11.93 10.02
CA TRP A 108 -8.90 -12.82 9.24
C TRP A 108 -8.34 -12.12 8.00
N GLY A 109 -9.16 -11.32 7.31
CA GLY A 109 -8.71 -10.55 6.14
C GLY A 109 -7.62 -9.55 6.49
N PHE A 110 -7.82 -8.74 7.52
CA PHE A 110 -6.80 -7.80 8.00
C PHE A 110 -5.55 -8.53 8.53
N GLY A 111 -5.74 -9.68 9.20
CA GLY A 111 -4.64 -10.51 9.67
C GLY A 111 -3.77 -11.03 8.54
N ILE A 112 -4.36 -11.62 7.50
CA ILE A 112 -3.66 -12.13 6.32
C ILE A 112 -2.92 -11.00 5.61
N SER A 113 -3.56 -9.85 5.42
CA SER A 113 -2.95 -8.67 4.81
C SER A 113 -1.74 -8.18 5.60
N THR A 114 -1.85 -8.15 6.93
CA THR A 114 -0.75 -7.76 7.83
C THR A 114 0.42 -8.74 7.72
N ILE A 115 0.16 -10.04 7.76
CA ILE A 115 1.19 -11.08 7.65
C ILE A 115 1.88 -10.99 6.29
N SER A 116 1.12 -10.80 5.20
CA SER A 116 1.68 -10.66 3.85
C SER A 116 2.66 -9.48 3.74
N ILE A 117 2.33 -8.34 4.34
CA ILE A 117 3.23 -7.17 4.37
C ILE A 117 4.46 -7.45 5.24
N VAL A 118 4.29 -8.07 6.40
CA VAL A 118 5.42 -8.44 7.27
C VAL A 118 6.40 -9.36 6.54
N LEU A 119 5.89 -10.34 5.79
CA LEU A 119 6.71 -11.26 5.00
C LEU A 119 7.39 -10.57 3.80
N SER A 120 6.77 -9.54 3.22
CA SER A 120 7.37 -8.81 2.09
C SER A 120 8.60 -7.97 2.49
N ILE A 121 8.67 -7.51 3.74
CA ILE A 121 9.79 -6.68 4.23
C ILE A 121 11.12 -7.42 4.18
N PRO A 122 11.29 -8.62 4.79
CA PRO A 122 12.57 -9.32 4.74
C PRO A 122 12.95 -9.72 3.31
N VAL A 123 11.99 -10.03 2.44
CA VAL A 123 12.25 -10.31 1.02
C VAL A 123 12.83 -9.08 0.32
N PHE A 124 12.23 -7.91 0.55
CA PHE A 124 12.74 -6.64 0.01
C PHE A 124 14.12 -6.29 0.58
N LEU A 125 14.34 -6.47 1.87
CA LEU A 125 15.62 -6.20 2.52
C LEU A 125 16.72 -7.17 2.07
N ALA A 126 16.40 -8.43 1.82
CA ALA A 126 17.37 -9.39 1.28
C ALA A 126 17.90 -8.97 -0.10
N GLY A 127 17.09 -8.28 -0.90
CA GLY A 127 17.52 -7.70 -2.18
C GLY A 127 18.37 -6.43 -2.04
N SER A 128 18.39 -5.80 -0.86
CA SER A 128 19.00 -4.47 -0.68
C SER A 128 20.50 -4.41 -1.03
N ALA A 129 21.23 -5.49 -0.81
CA ALA A 129 22.64 -5.59 -1.16
C ALA A 129 22.90 -5.55 -2.69
N THR A 130 21.89 -5.87 -3.49
CA THR A 130 21.97 -5.92 -4.96
C THR A 130 21.44 -4.65 -5.62
N TYR A 131 20.70 -3.80 -4.86
CA TYR A 131 20.11 -2.60 -5.41
C TYR A 131 21.14 -1.50 -5.68
N ARG A 132 21.01 -0.86 -6.85
CA ARG A 132 21.79 0.34 -7.17
C ARG A 132 21.25 1.50 -6.33
N SER A 133 22.09 2.07 -5.49
CA SER A 133 21.80 3.31 -4.79
C SER A 133 22.24 4.50 -5.66
N LYS A 134 21.29 5.25 -6.21
CA LYS A 134 21.58 6.54 -6.82
C LYS A 134 21.53 7.63 -5.75
N ILE A 135 22.57 8.46 -5.71
CA ILE A 135 22.54 9.67 -4.88
C ILE A 135 21.50 10.62 -5.50
N PRO A 136 20.47 11.04 -4.76
CA PRO A 136 19.44 11.91 -5.30
C PRO A 136 20.06 13.26 -5.69
N SER A 137 20.00 13.61 -6.98
CA SER A 137 20.43 14.89 -7.51
C SER A 137 19.30 15.92 -7.39
N GLY A 138 19.08 16.45 -6.19
CA GLY A 138 18.09 17.48 -5.91
C GLY A 138 16.70 16.95 -5.50
N SER A 139 15.91 17.83 -4.92
CA SER A 139 14.52 17.51 -4.54
C SER A 139 13.58 17.68 -5.74
N PRO A 140 12.78 16.65 -6.11
CA PRO A 140 11.77 16.76 -7.16
C PRO A 140 10.79 17.94 -6.93
N LEU A 141 10.45 18.18 -5.66
CA LEU A 141 9.59 19.31 -5.28
C LEU A 141 10.22 20.66 -5.63
N THR A 142 11.52 20.84 -5.35
CA THR A 142 12.24 22.06 -5.70
C THR A 142 12.25 22.29 -7.21
N THR A 143 12.39 21.23 -8.00
CA THR A 143 12.36 21.31 -9.47
C THR A 143 10.96 21.71 -9.97
N ILE A 144 9.90 21.11 -9.43
CA ILE A 144 8.51 21.46 -9.77
C ILE A 144 8.21 22.91 -9.39
N PHE A 145 8.63 23.36 -8.20
CA PHE A 145 8.46 24.76 -7.79
C PHE A 145 9.22 25.73 -8.69
N LYS A 146 10.47 25.44 -9.06
CA LYS A 146 11.25 26.25 -10.00
C LYS A 146 10.57 26.36 -11.37
N VAL A 147 10.11 25.24 -11.93
CA VAL A 147 9.40 25.25 -13.23
C VAL A 147 8.13 26.09 -13.13
N LYS A 148 7.34 25.93 -12.06
CA LYS A 148 6.11 26.70 -11.86
C LYS A 148 6.36 28.20 -11.73
N ILE A 149 7.42 28.62 -11.02
CA ILE A 149 7.79 30.01 -10.88
C ILE A 149 8.26 30.61 -12.23
N ILE A 150 9.04 29.84 -13.01
CA ILE A 150 9.50 30.27 -14.33
C ILE A 150 8.30 30.43 -15.27
N THR A 151 7.37 29.50 -15.29
CA THR A 151 6.17 29.54 -16.15
C THR A 151 5.20 30.68 -15.77
N TYR A 152 5.22 31.14 -14.52
CA TYR A 152 4.36 32.24 -14.06
C TYR A 152 4.94 33.62 -14.38
N ASN A 153 6.24 33.71 -14.65
CA ASN A 153 6.95 34.98 -14.98
C ASN A 153 7.13 35.19 -16.50
N TYR A 154 6.58 34.33 -17.34
CA TYR A 154 6.48 34.46 -18.79
C TYR A 154 5.02 34.62 -19.22
#